data_8aa77ef9d3fdd1379d804d15858353a6
#
_entry.id   8aa77ef9d3fdd1379d804d15858353a6
#
_cell.length_a   1.000
_cell.length_b   1.000
_cell.length_c   1.000
_cell.angle_alpha   90.00
_cell.angle_beta   90.00
_cell.angle_gamma   90.00
#
_symmetry.space_group_name_H-M   'P 1'
#
loop_
_entity.id
_entity.type
_entity.pdbx_description
1 polymer ?
#
loop_
_entity_poly.entity_id
_entity_poly.type
_entity_poly.pdbx_seq_one_letter_code
_entity_poly.pdbx_strand_id
1 'polypeptide(L)'
;MVSGKVSRKIAAKEELLLILPKIDRVLESEPAVLRIDAEPIMIIGDIHGDLQALEFIIEKRQEINCKNILFLGDYVDRGPQGVEVLTRVFRLKLEEPEHIFLLRGNHETVDMNLYYGFFEEIGFDQGFLLRTSRTYDKMPIAAVLSEHTFCVHGGINGTGSIDDIRKEEAFAFPYLWNDPSKHPGLTASTRGSTVKEFGPDIVDGFLQTNNLKRIIRGHTALENGYRWWFDGKLLSLFSCPDYVGLGNAAAFALFEKEEIKLFVFGKQ
;
A
#
# COMPACT_ATOMS: atom_id res chain seq x y z
N MET A 1 9.07 32.65 3.70
CA MET A 1 8.53 31.27 3.88
C MET A 1 8.29 30.51 2.56
N VAL A 2 7.87 31.16 1.47
CA VAL A 2 7.63 30.48 0.16
C VAL A 2 8.91 29.94 -0.48
N SER A 3 10.02 30.69 -0.45
CA SER A 3 11.32 30.29 -1.03
C SER A 3 11.90 29.01 -0.44
N GLY A 4 11.75 28.78 0.88
CA GLY A 4 12.27 27.59 1.54
C GLY A 4 11.48 26.29 1.22
N LYS A 5 10.16 26.40 0.99
CA LYS A 5 9.34 25.25 0.58
C LYS A 5 9.64 24.81 -0.86
N VAL A 6 9.81 25.77 -1.77
CA VAL A 6 10.16 25.49 -3.17
C VAL A 6 11.53 24.82 -3.27
N SER A 7 12.53 25.31 -2.52
CA SER A 7 13.87 24.72 -2.48
C SER A 7 13.86 23.28 -1.95
N ARG A 8 13.05 22.97 -0.92
CA ARG A 8 12.93 21.60 -0.38
C ARG A 8 12.28 20.64 -1.38
N LYS A 9 11.21 21.05 -2.08
CA LYS A 9 10.55 20.23 -3.10
C LYS A 9 11.49 19.89 -4.28
N ILE A 10 12.29 20.87 -4.74
CA ILE A 10 13.29 20.63 -5.79
C ILE A 10 14.32 19.61 -5.32
N ALA A 11 14.85 19.76 -4.11
CA ALA A 11 15.83 18.85 -3.56
C ALA A 11 15.27 17.42 -3.40
N ALA A 12 14.02 17.27 -2.97
CA ALA A 12 13.36 15.97 -2.86
C ALA A 12 13.17 15.27 -4.23
N LYS A 13 12.78 16.03 -5.27
CA LYS A 13 12.68 15.50 -6.65
C LYS A 13 14.04 15.03 -7.18
N GLU A 14 15.08 15.83 -7.02
CA GLU A 14 16.45 15.48 -7.46
C GLU A 14 16.94 14.23 -6.73
N GLU A 15 16.71 14.16 -5.44
CA GLU A 15 17.07 13.02 -4.63
C GLU A 15 16.33 11.75 -5.08
N LEU A 16 15.00 11.81 -5.28
CA LEU A 16 14.23 10.69 -5.77
C LEU A 16 14.79 10.18 -7.10
N LEU A 17 15.08 11.06 -8.05
CA LEU A 17 15.66 10.69 -9.34
C LEU A 17 17.01 9.96 -9.20
N LEU A 18 17.82 10.32 -8.20
CA LEU A 18 19.11 9.68 -7.94
C LEU A 18 18.98 8.26 -7.38
N ILE A 19 17.92 7.98 -6.61
CA ILE A 19 17.71 6.66 -6.01
C ILE A 19 16.88 5.73 -6.90
N LEU A 20 16.05 6.24 -7.82
CA LEU A 20 15.22 5.41 -8.70
C LEU A 20 15.99 4.31 -9.45
N PRO A 21 17.19 4.51 -10.02
CA PRO A 21 17.90 3.43 -10.68
C PRO A 21 18.37 2.32 -9.74
N LYS A 22 18.55 2.62 -8.45
CA LYS A 22 18.96 1.63 -7.43
C LYS A 22 17.75 0.83 -6.97
N ILE A 23 16.65 1.51 -6.68
CA ILE A 23 15.41 0.85 -6.26
C ILE A 23 14.82 0.00 -7.38
N ASP A 24 14.92 0.43 -8.64
CA ASP A 24 14.51 -0.36 -9.81
C ASP A 24 15.13 -1.75 -9.82
N ARG A 25 16.44 -1.85 -9.55
CA ARG A 25 17.14 -3.13 -9.53
C ARG A 25 16.67 -4.06 -8.42
N VAL A 26 16.35 -3.49 -7.26
CA VAL A 26 15.81 -4.25 -6.13
C VAL A 26 14.41 -4.78 -6.48
N LEU A 27 13.51 -3.91 -6.93
CA LEU A 27 12.13 -4.27 -7.24
C LEU A 27 12.01 -5.20 -8.46
N GLU A 28 12.90 -5.08 -9.45
CA GLU A 28 12.96 -6.01 -10.60
C GLU A 28 13.28 -7.44 -10.19
N SER A 29 14.10 -7.62 -9.14
CA SER A 29 14.46 -8.95 -8.63
C SER A 29 13.38 -9.59 -7.75
N GLU A 30 12.43 -8.81 -7.26
CA GLU A 30 11.33 -9.30 -6.42
C GLU A 30 10.21 -9.93 -7.27
N PRO A 31 9.58 -11.03 -6.83
CA PRO A 31 8.45 -11.65 -7.51
C PRO A 31 7.19 -10.77 -7.40
N ALA A 32 6.13 -11.10 -8.16
CA ALA A 32 4.84 -10.42 -8.05
C ALA A 32 4.16 -10.67 -6.69
N VAL A 33 4.40 -11.83 -6.09
CA VAL A 33 3.92 -12.21 -4.74
C VAL A 33 5.11 -12.52 -3.85
N LEU A 34 5.35 -11.68 -2.85
CA LEU A 34 6.39 -11.88 -1.86
C LEU A 34 6.02 -13.02 -0.91
N ARG A 35 7.00 -13.80 -0.45
CA ARG A 35 6.86 -14.78 0.63
C ARG A 35 7.71 -14.29 1.80
N ILE A 36 7.07 -13.97 2.93
CA ILE A 36 7.71 -13.30 4.06
C ILE A 36 7.48 -14.11 5.33
N ASP A 37 8.55 -14.71 5.85
CA ASP A 37 8.53 -15.49 7.10
C ASP A 37 9.11 -14.71 8.29
N ALA A 38 9.37 -13.41 8.08
CA ALA A 38 9.97 -12.53 9.08
C ALA A 38 8.89 -11.97 10.05
N GLU A 39 8.99 -12.34 11.32
CA GLU A 39 8.14 -11.83 12.41
C GLU A 39 8.98 -11.28 13.58
N PRO A 40 8.49 -10.28 14.35
CA PRO A 40 7.27 -9.52 14.09
C PRO A 40 7.38 -8.63 12.86
N ILE A 41 6.25 -8.30 12.21
CA ILE A 41 6.19 -7.39 11.07
C ILE A 41 5.08 -6.35 11.26
N MET A 42 5.38 -5.08 11.01
CA MET A 42 4.40 -4.01 10.94
C MET A 42 3.77 -3.97 9.56
N ILE A 43 2.45 -3.84 9.49
CA ILE A 43 1.70 -3.74 8.24
C ILE A 43 1.06 -2.36 8.18
N ILE A 44 1.39 -1.61 7.13
CA ILE A 44 1.02 -0.21 6.94
C ILE A 44 0.08 -0.11 5.74
N GLY A 45 -1.07 0.52 5.93
CA GLY A 45 -2.00 0.87 4.85
C GLY A 45 -1.57 2.13 4.10
N ASP A 46 -2.52 2.76 3.44
CA ASP A 46 -2.36 3.95 2.60
C ASP A 46 -1.75 5.12 3.38
N ILE A 47 -0.77 5.81 2.79
CA ILE A 47 -0.06 6.97 3.38
C ILE A 47 -0.44 8.27 2.67
N HIS A 48 -0.67 8.22 1.37
CA HIS A 48 -1.16 9.35 0.57
C HIS A 48 -0.43 10.69 0.80
N GLY A 49 0.91 10.69 0.69
CA GLY A 49 1.70 11.90 0.82
C GLY A 49 1.67 12.55 2.21
N ASP A 50 1.28 11.82 3.25
CA ASP A 50 1.36 12.26 4.65
C ASP A 50 2.69 11.84 5.27
N LEU A 51 3.70 12.70 5.11
CA LEU A 51 5.03 12.45 5.67
C LEU A 51 5.02 12.39 7.20
N GLN A 52 4.13 13.14 7.87
CA GLN A 52 4.07 13.13 9.34
C GLN A 52 3.55 11.79 9.85
N ALA A 53 2.53 11.23 9.20
CA ALA A 53 2.03 9.89 9.52
C ALA A 53 3.11 8.83 9.30
N LEU A 54 3.84 8.91 8.19
CA LEU A 54 4.95 7.98 7.90
C LEU A 54 6.05 8.05 8.98
N GLU A 55 6.53 9.24 9.33
CA GLU A 55 7.60 9.39 10.35
C GLU A 55 7.11 8.94 11.74
N PHE A 56 5.86 9.23 12.10
CA PHE A 56 5.26 8.69 13.33
C PHE A 56 5.29 7.16 13.36
N ILE A 57 4.92 6.50 12.26
CA ILE A 57 4.95 5.04 12.17
C ILE A 57 6.37 4.49 12.27
N ILE A 58 7.35 5.17 11.65
CA ILE A 58 8.76 4.78 11.72
C ILE A 58 9.31 4.94 13.15
N GLU A 59 8.94 5.99 13.87
CA GLU A 59 9.28 6.18 15.28
C GLU A 59 8.68 5.05 16.13
N LYS A 60 7.40 4.71 15.90
CA LYS A 60 6.74 3.58 16.59
C LYS A 60 7.41 2.25 16.30
N ARG A 61 7.88 2.02 15.08
CA ARG A 61 8.68 0.85 14.73
C ARG A 61 9.88 0.69 15.65
N GLN A 62 10.60 1.79 15.92
CA GLN A 62 11.76 1.80 16.80
C GLN A 62 11.35 1.54 18.25
N GLU A 63 10.30 2.20 18.76
CA GLU A 63 9.79 2.02 20.11
C GLU A 63 9.39 0.58 20.43
N ILE A 64 8.72 -0.11 19.48
CA ILE A 64 8.31 -1.52 19.64
C ILE A 64 9.39 -2.51 19.23
N ASN A 65 10.56 -2.03 18.83
CA ASN A 65 11.70 -2.84 18.36
C ASN A 65 11.34 -3.84 17.25
N CYS A 66 10.50 -3.42 16.30
CA CYS A 66 10.11 -4.21 15.14
C CYS A 66 11.02 -3.89 13.96
N LYS A 67 11.71 -4.88 13.40
CA LYS A 67 12.59 -4.66 12.25
C LYS A 67 11.86 -4.67 10.91
N ASN A 68 10.78 -5.43 10.81
CA ASN A 68 10.15 -5.71 9.54
C ASN A 68 8.93 -4.81 9.30
N ILE A 69 8.81 -4.26 8.09
CA ILE A 69 7.65 -3.48 7.66
C ILE A 69 7.17 -3.98 6.30
N LEU A 70 5.86 -4.14 6.17
CA LEU A 70 5.16 -4.31 4.90
C LEU A 70 4.26 -3.10 4.65
N PHE A 71 4.52 -2.37 3.58
CA PHE A 71 3.64 -1.31 3.08
C PHE A 71 2.68 -1.90 2.04
N LEU A 72 1.40 -1.60 2.17
CA LEU A 72 0.35 -2.13 1.29
C LEU A 72 0.14 -1.29 0.02
N GLY A 73 0.86 -0.18 -0.17
CA GLY A 73 0.73 0.71 -1.33
C GLY A 73 0.10 2.07 -1.00
N ASP A 74 -0.19 2.85 -2.03
CA ASP A 74 -0.73 4.21 -1.97
C ASP A 74 0.14 5.18 -1.17
N TYR A 75 1.35 5.39 -1.69
CA TYR A 75 2.34 6.31 -1.08
C TYR A 75 2.09 7.76 -1.47
N VAL A 76 1.59 8.00 -2.67
CA VAL A 76 1.45 9.32 -3.30
C VAL A 76 -0.01 9.75 -3.45
N ASP A 77 -0.21 10.92 -4.04
CA ASP A 77 -1.52 11.56 -4.24
C ASP A 77 -2.23 12.01 -2.96
N ARG A 78 -3.22 12.91 -3.09
CA ARG A 78 -4.09 13.43 -2.02
C ARG A 78 -3.37 14.35 -1.03
N GLY A 79 -2.31 13.91 -0.42
CA GLY A 79 -1.47 14.71 0.48
C GLY A 79 -0.39 15.48 -0.27
N PRO A 80 0.25 16.48 0.38
CA PRO A 80 1.14 17.44 -0.29
C PRO A 80 2.61 17.01 -0.39
N GLN A 81 2.99 15.83 0.12
CA GLN A 81 4.37 15.39 0.29
C GLN A 81 4.61 13.97 -0.26
N GLY A 82 3.98 13.65 -1.41
CA GLY A 82 4.11 12.35 -2.05
C GLY A 82 5.55 12.05 -2.50
N VAL A 83 6.28 13.05 -2.98
CA VAL A 83 7.69 12.90 -3.37
C VAL A 83 8.56 12.55 -2.16
N GLU A 84 8.36 13.24 -1.04
CA GLU A 84 9.11 13.01 0.20
C GLU A 84 8.78 11.64 0.80
N VAL A 85 7.50 11.24 0.82
CA VAL A 85 7.06 9.92 1.29
C VAL A 85 7.70 8.83 0.44
N LEU A 86 7.61 8.93 -0.88
CA LEU A 86 8.18 7.95 -1.79
C LEU A 86 9.70 7.85 -1.64
N THR A 87 10.39 9.00 -1.54
CA THR A 87 11.83 9.06 -1.30
C THR A 87 12.20 8.37 0.01
N ARG A 88 11.47 8.64 1.08
CA ARG A 88 11.70 8.06 2.41
C ARG A 88 11.50 6.55 2.42
N VAL A 89 10.41 6.06 1.83
CA VAL A 89 10.10 4.63 1.74
C VAL A 89 11.14 3.89 0.89
N PHE A 90 11.53 4.44 -0.26
CA PHE A 90 12.54 3.83 -1.12
C PHE A 90 13.93 3.83 -0.48
N ARG A 91 14.29 4.86 0.29
CA ARG A 91 15.52 4.84 1.09
C ARG A 91 15.51 3.72 2.13
N LEU A 92 14.43 3.59 2.89
CA LEU A 92 14.29 2.49 3.85
C LEU A 92 14.49 1.14 3.18
N LYS A 93 13.87 0.93 2.00
CA LYS A 93 14.03 -0.31 1.23
C LYS A 93 15.47 -0.53 0.79
N LEU A 94 16.20 0.51 0.37
CA LEU A 94 17.61 0.40 -0.03
C LEU A 94 18.56 0.17 1.15
N GLU A 95 18.26 0.74 2.32
CA GLU A 95 19.06 0.62 3.53
C GLU A 95 18.82 -0.73 4.24
N GLU A 96 17.59 -1.23 4.21
CA GLU A 96 17.17 -2.45 4.91
C GLU A 96 16.39 -3.40 3.97
N PRO A 97 16.97 -3.88 2.86
CA PRO A 97 16.24 -4.59 1.80
C PRO A 97 15.55 -5.89 2.28
N GLU A 98 16.11 -6.55 3.29
CA GLU A 98 15.58 -7.78 3.87
C GLU A 98 14.45 -7.54 4.89
N HIS A 99 14.23 -6.28 5.29
CA HIS A 99 13.29 -5.92 6.35
C HIS A 99 12.13 -5.03 5.87
N ILE A 100 12.28 -4.37 4.74
CA ILE A 100 11.28 -3.44 4.19
C ILE A 100 10.67 -4.03 2.92
N PHE A 101 9.37 -4.24 2.94
CA PHE A 101 8.61 -4.83 1.85
C PHE A 101 7.59 -3.83 1.33
N LEU A 102 7.55 -3.64 0.01
CA LEU A 102 6.72 -2.64 -0.64
C LEU A 102 5.75 -3.30 -1.61
N LEU A 103 4.46 -3.07 -1.45
CA LEU A 103 3.45 -3.44 -2.45
C LEU A 103 3.05 -2.22 -3.26
N ARG A 104 2.59 -2.46 -4.49
CA ARG A 104 1.99 -1.46 -5.36
C ARG A 104 0.55 -1.19 -4.95
N GLY A 105 0.16 0.09 -4.80
CA GLY A 105 -1.22 0.52 -4.70
C GLY A 105 -1.78 0.98 -6.06
N ASN A 106 -3.07 1.32 -6.09
CA ASN A 106 -3.68 1.83 -7.32
C ASN A 106 -3.25 3.27 -7.64
N HIS A 107 -2.80 4.04 -6.65
CA HIS A 107 -2.22 5.36 -6.85
C HIS A 107 -0.79 5.33 -7.40
N GLU A 108 -0.12 4.21 -7.41
CA GLU A 108 1.14 4.01 -8.10
C GLU A 108 0.91 3.71 -9.60
N THR A 109 0.14 4.62 -10.26
CA THR A 109 -0.18 4.59 -11.70
C THR A 109 -0.17 5.99 -12.30
N VAL A 110 0.09 6.09 -13.61
CA VAL A 110 0.07 7.39 -14.32
C VAL A 110 -1.31 8.04 -14.22
N ASP A 111 -2.37 7.26 -14.47
CA ASP A 111 -3.74 7.76 -14.50
C ASP A 111 -4.15 8.39 -13.16
N MET A 112 -3.85 7.75 -12.05
CA MET A 112 -4.16 8.30 -10.73
C MET A 112 -3.33 9.55 -10.45
N ASN A 113 -2.04 9.52 -10.72
CA ASN A 113 -1.16 10.65 -10.45
C ASN A 113 -1.52 11.91 -11.27
N LEU A 114 -2.09 11.76 -12.48
CA LEU A 114 -2.55 12.90 -13.29
C LEU A 114 -3.71 13.67 -12.64
N TYR A 115 -4.58 13.01 -11.86
CA TYR A 115 -5.83 13.59 -11.39
C TYR A 115 -5.92 13.80 -9.88
N TYR A 116 -5.03 13.17 -9.08
CA TYR A 116 -5.20 13.13 -7.63
C TYR A 116 -4.12 13.86 -6.80
N GLY A 117 -3.29 14.68 -7.46
CA GLY A 117 -2.45 15.66 -6.80
C GLY A 117 -0.95 15.51 -7.03
N PHE A 118 -0.43 14.30 -7.28
CA PHE A 118 1.00 14.09 -7.47
C PHE A 118 1.56 14.84 -8.67
N PHE A 119 0.83 14.89 -9.79
CA PHE A 119 1.28 15.62 -10.98
C PHE A 119 1.40 17.14 -10.73
N GLU A 120 0.47 17.73 -9.97
CA GLU A 120 0.56 19.13 -9.52
C GLU A 120 1.72 19.32 -8.53
N GLU A 121 1.88 18.39 -7.58
CA GLU A 121 2.97 18.41 -6.59
C GLU A 121 4.34 18.49 -7.26
N ILE A 122 4.56 17.71 -8.32
CA ILE A 122 5.82 17.67 -9.07
C ILE A 122 5.96 18.82 -10.08
N GLY A 123 5.01 19.77 -10.12
CA GLY A 123 5.03 20.93 -11.01
C GLY A 123 4.72 20.59 -12.47
N PHE A 124 3.83 19.61 -12.68
CA PHE A 124 3.41 19.16 -14.02
C PHE A 124 4.57 18.59 -14.87
N ASP A 125 5.60 18.07 -14.23
CA ASP A 125 6.77 17.49 -14.87
C ASP A 125 6.46 16.09 -15.42
N GLN A 126 6.13 16.03 -16.70
CA GLN A 126 5.77 14.80 -17.38
C GLN A 126 6.93 13.77 -17.43
N GLY A 127 8.16 14.28 -17.59
CA GLY A 127 9.36 13.41 -17.60
C GLY A 127 9.58 12.74 -16.26
N PHE A 128 9.41 13.48 -15.16
CA PHE A 128 9.48 12.94 -13.81
C PHE A 128 8.36 11.92 -13.55
N LEU A 129 7.12 12.24 -13.92
CA LEU A 129 5.98 11.34 -13.77
C LEU A 129 6.23 10.00 -14.48
N LEU A 130 6.61 10.03 -15.76
CA LEU A 130 6.89 8.82 -16.54
C LEU A 130 8.10 8.04 -16.02
N ARG A 131 9.11 8.74 -15.48
CA ARG A 131 10.27 8.06 -14.87
C ARG A 131 9.87 7.33 -13.59
N THR A 132 9.06 7.95 -12.76
CA THR A 132 8.58 7.37 -11.50
C THR A 132 7.63 6.20 -11.76
N SER A 133 6.71 6.31 -12.73
CA SER A 133 5.76 5.24 -13.07
C SER A 133 6.44 3.94 -13.51
N ARG A 134 7.57 4.03 -14.22
CA ARG A 134 8.36 2.83 -14.58
C ARG A 134 8.90 2.08 -13.36
N THR A 135 9.09 2.76 -12.23
CA THR A 135 9.47 2.11 -10.97
C THR A 135 8.26 1.43 -10.34
N TYR A 136 7.08 2.05 -10.41
CA TYR A 136 5.84 1.46 -9.92
C TYR A 136 5.52 0.12 -10.59
N ASP A 137 5.75 0.00 -11.90
CA ASP A 137 5.50 -1.23 -12.68
C ASP A 137 6.36 -2.43 -12.21
N LYS A 138 7.43 -2.16 -11.46
CA LYS A 138 8.34 -3.18 -10.91
C LYS A 138 7.95 -3.66 -9.52
N MET A 139 7.04 -2.95 -8.85
CA MET A 139 6.64 -3.25 -7.46
C MET A 139 5.87 -4.58 -7.39
N PRO A 140 6.08 -5.36 -6.33
CA PRO A 140 5.23 -6.50 -6.00
C PRO A 140 3.76 -6.10 -5.83
N ILE A 141 2.86 -7.02 -6.13
CA ILE A 141 1.41 -6.82 -6.07
C ILE A 141 0.82 -7.32 -4.76
N ALA A 142 1.39 -8.40 -4.21
CA ALA A 142 0.90 -9.01 -2.99
C ALA A 142 2.04 -9.61 -2.18
N ALA A 143 1.73 -9.99 -0.93
CA ALA A 143 2.62 -10.76 -0.08
C ALA A 143 1.84 -11.86 0.65
N VAL A 144 2.53 -12.93 1.03
CA VAL A 144 2.03 -13.95 1.94
C VAL A 144 2.94 -13.97 3.16
N LEU A 145 2.37 -13.74 4.34
CA LEU A 145 3.07 -13.77 5.63
C LEU A 145 2.85 -15.13 6.28
N SER A 146 3.95 -15.73 6.75
CA SER A 146 3.94 -16.99 7.52
C SER A 146 3.03 -18.05 6.90
N GLU A 147 3.09 -18.18 5.57
CA GLU A 147 2.33 -19.14 4.73
C GLU A 147 0.81 -18.96 4.70
N HIS A 148 0.20 -18.21 5.63
CA HIS A 148 -1.24 -18.24 5.83
C HIS A 148 -1.97 -16.88 5.78
N THR A 149 -1.26 -15.76 5.72
CA THR A 149 -1.88 -14.43 5.67
C THR A 149 -1.55 -13.73 4.36
N PHE A 150 -2.55 -13.51 3.52
CA PHE A 150 -2.42 -12.80 2.25
C PHE A 150 -2.53 -11.29 2.46
N CYS A 151 -1.55 -10.55 1.98
CA CYS A 151 -1.52 -9.09 2.04
C CYS A 151 -1.55 -8.52 0.63
N VAL A 152 -2.39 -7.52 0.40
CA VAL A 152 -2.64 -6.91 -0.91
C VAL A 152 -3.11 -5.48 -0.73
N HIS A 153 -2.98 -4.62 -1.74
CA HIS A 153 -3.49 -3.26 -1.64
C HIS A 153 -5.01 -3.20 -1.71
N GLY A 154 -5.63 -3.60 -2.80
CA GLY A 154 -7.08 -3.56 -3.04
C GLY A 154 -7.78 -4.82 -2.55
N GLY A 155 -7.86 -5.85 -3.34
CA GLY A 155 -8.60 -7.05 -2.98
C GLY A 155 -8.21 -8.30 -3.76
N ILE A 156 -9.19 -9.11 -4.09
CA ILE A 156 -9.01 -10.38 -4.78
C ILE A 156 -9.86 -10.44 -6.06
N ASN A 157 -9.45 -11.29 -7.00
CA ASN A 157 -10.12 -11.51 -8.28
C ASN A 157 -10.82 -12.88 -8.32
N GLY A 158 -11.83 -13.06 -7.45
CA GLY A 158 -12.51 -14.35 -7.33
C GLY A 158 -11.71 -15.36 -6.51
N THR A 159 -11.86 -16.64 -6.84
CA THR A 159 -11.29 -17.78 -6.09
C THR A 159 -10.04 -18.37 -6.74
N GLY A 160 -9.35 -17.60 -7.58
CA GLY A 160 -8.16 -18.04 -8.33
C GLY A 160 -6.92 -18.26 -7.46
N SER A 161 -5.89 -18.83 -8.08
CA SER A 161 -4.60 -19.05 -7.42
C SER A 161 -3.80 -17.76 -7.29
N ILE A 162 -3.11 -17.58 -6.15
CA ILE A 162 -2.12 -16.50 -5.97
C ILE A 162 -0.91 -16.65 -6.91
N ASP A 163 -0.66 -17.86 -7.41
CA ASP A 163 0.44 -18.11 -8.35
C ASP A 163 0.16 -17.53 -9.76
N ASP A 164 -1.09 -17.11 -10.04
CA ASP A 164 -1.48 -16.45 -11.28
C ASP A 164 -1.30 -14.92 -11.23
N ILE A 165 -0.94 -14.35 -10.09
CA ILE A 165 -0.72 -12.90 -9.92
C ILE A 165 0.54 -12.48 -10.69
N ARG A 166 0.43 -11.40 -11.47
CA ARG A 166 1.50 -10.81 -12.28
C ARG A 166 1.60 -9.32 -12.03
N LYS A 167 2.78 -8.73 -12.31
CA LYS A 167 3.02 -7.28 -12.17
C LYS A 167 2.39 -6.45 -13.28
N GLU A 168 2.14 -7.03 -14.44
CA GLU A 168 1.53 -6.36 -15.58
C GLU A 168 0.13 -5.85 -15.21
N GLU A 169 -0.18 -4.61 -15.57
CA GLU A 169 -1.38 -3.87 -15.18
C GLU A 169 -2.68 -4.67 -15.38
N ALA A 170 -2.84 -5.36 -16.51
CA ALA A 170 -4.04 -6.13 -16.82
C ALA A 170 -4.31 -7.27 -15.82
N PHE A 171 -3.26 -7.86 -15.24
CA PHE A 171 -3.35 -8.92 -14.24
C PHE A 171 -3.36 -8.35 -12.81
N ALA A 172 -2.65 -7.24 -12.57
CA ALA A 172 -2.56 -6.59 -11.27
C ALA A 172 -3.86 -5.84 -10.90
N PHE A 173 -4.58 -5.30 -11.88
CA PHE A 173 -5.72 -4.40 -11.69
C PHE A 173 -6.73 -4.85 -10.62
N PRO A 174 -7.25 -6.09 -10.60
CA PRO A 174 -8.21 -6.50 -9.57
C PRO A 174 -7.64 -6.45 -8.14
N TYR A 175 -6.35 -6.75 -8.00
CA TYR A 175 -5.65 -6.75 -6.71
C TYR A 175 -5.34 -5.34 -6.20
N LEU A 176 -5.32 -4.35 -7.11
CA LEU A 176 -5.15 -2.94 -6.77
C LEU A 176 -6.47 -2.22 -6.47
N TRP A 177 -7.60 -2.69 -7.03
CA TRP A 177 -8.83 -1.91 -7.07
C TRP A 177 -10.06 -2.53 -6.41
N ASN A 178 -10.16 -3.86 -6.33
CA ASN A 178 -11.37 -4.53 -5.83
C ASN A 178 -11.57 -4.30 -4.33
N ASP A 179 -12.84 -4.19 -3.91
CA ASP A 179 -13.25 -3.92 -2.53
C ASP A 179 -14.08 -5.07 -1.93
N PRO A 180 -14.02 -5.28 -0.61
CA PRO A 180 -14.94 -6.20 0.08
C PRO A 180 -16.37 -5.63 0.15
N SER A 181 -17.35 -6.52 -0.01
CA SER A 181 -18.78 -6.22 0.09
C SER A 181 -19.49 -7.18 1.05
N LYS A 182 -20.56 -6.71 1.70
CA LYS A 182 -21.39 -7.59 2.53
C LYS A 182 -22.26 -8.56 1.70
N HIS A 183 -22.42 -8.26 0.42
CA HIS A 183 -23.23 -9.08 -0.50
C HIS A 183 -22.39 -10.21 -1.06
N PRO A 184 -22.94 -11.42 -1.18
CA PRO A 184 -22.22 -12.55 -1.76
C PRO A 184 -21.96 -12.34 -3.26
N GLY A 185 -20.95 -13.07 -3.77
CA GLY A 185 -20.56 -13.05 -5.16
C GLY A 185 -19.53 -11.98 -5.51
N LEU A 186 -19.21 -11.90 -6.80
CA LEU A 186 -18.37 -10.88 -7.40
C LEU A 186 -19.27 -9.91 -8.16
N THR A 187 -19.49 -8.72 -7.64
CA THR A 187 -20.48 -7.75 -8.14
C THR A 187 -19.80 -6.50 -8.71
N ALA A 188 -20.56 -5.67 -9.42
CA ALA A 188 -20.05 -4.40 -9.94
C ALA A 188 -19.84 -3.40 -8.80
N SER A 189 -18.75 -2.64 -8.85
CA SER A 189 -18.45 -1.58 -7.90
C SER A 189 -18.93 -0.21 -8.39
N THR A 190 -19.20 0.69 -7.45
CA THR A 190 -19.45 2.11 -7.74
C THR A 190 -18.21 2.88 -8.15
N ARG A 191 -16.99 2.32 -7.97
CA ARG A 191 -15.73 2.96 -8.37
C ARG A 191 -15.48 2.96 -9.88
N GLY A 192 -16.13 2.08 -10.62
CA GLY A 192 -15.98 2.00 -12.08
C GLY A 192 -16.45 0.64 -12.64
N SER A 193 -16.66 0.59 -13.94
CA SER A 193 -17.23 -0.60 -14.60
C SER A 193 -16.34 -1.85 -14.55
N THR A 194 -15.04 -1.67 -14.44
CA THR A 194 -14.04 -2.75 -14.36
C THR A 194 -13.73 -3.20 -12.95
N VAL A 195 -13.99 -2.34 -11.95
CA VAL A 195 -13.79 -2.65 -10.52
C VAL A 195 -14.90 -3.56 -10.03
N LYS A 196 -14.56 -4.52 -9.18
CA LYS A 196 -15.51 -5.45 -8.57
C LYS A 196 -15.51 -5.33 -7.06
N GLU A 197 -16.66 -5.68 -6.49
CA GLU A 197 -16.81 -5.95 -5.07
C GLU A 197 -16.95 -7.45 -4.86
N PHE A 198 -16.23 -7.98 -3.83
CA PHE A 198 -16.22 -9.42 -3.53
C PHE A 198 -16.85 -9.70 -2.16
N GLY A 199 -17.73 -10.70 -2.13
CA GLY A 199 -18.46 -11.11 -0.94
C GLY A 199 -17.77 -12.15 -0.07
N PRO A 200 -18.41 -12.57 1.04
CA PRO A 200 -17.85 -13.56 1.97
C PRO A 200 -17.58 -14.92 1.33
N ASP A 201 -18.41 -15.36 0.41
CA ASP A 201 -18.27 -16.61 -0.34
C ASP A 201 -17.03 -16.61 -1.25
N ILE A 202 -16.73 -15.46 -1.86
CA ILE A 202 -15.51 -15.29 -2.67
C ILE A 202 -14.26 -15.32 -1.78
N VAL A 203 -14.31 -14.68 -0.61
CA VAL A 203 -13.23 -14.73 0.37
C VAL A 203 -12.99 -16.16 0.84
N ASP A 204 -14.03 -16.89 1.19
CA ASP A 204 -13.93 -18.29 1.63
C ASP A 204 -13.31 -19.18 0.55
N GLY A 205 -13.78 -19.06 -0.69
CA GLY A 205 -13.24 -19.80 -1.81
C GLY A 205 -11.77 -19.48 -2.10
N PHE A 206 -11.40 -18.18 -2.06
CA PHE A 206 -10.01 -17.75 -2.24
C PHE A 206 -9.08 -18.30 -1.15
N LEU A 207 -9.49 -18.17 0.12
CA LEU A 207 -8.71 -18.69 1.25
C LEU A 207 -8.53 -20.20 1.16
N GLN A 208 -9.59 -20.94 0.82
CA GLN A 208 -9.55 -22.40 0.65
C GLN A 208 -8.62 -22.80 -0.51
N THR A 209 -8.76 -22.18 -1.68
CA THR A 209 -7.94 -22.47 -2.88
C THR A 209 -6.46 -22.33 -2.60
N ASN A 210 -6.08 -21.33 -1.80
CA ASN A 210 -4.70 -20.94 -1.56
C ASN A 210 -4.15 -21.43 -0.21
N ASN A 211 -4.89 -22.23 0.55
CA ASN A 211 -4.53 -22.66 1.91
C ASN A 211 -4.19 -21.51 2.85
N LEU A 212 -4.99 -20.44 2.80
CA LEU A 212 -4.82 -19.22 3.59
C LEU A 212 -5.86 -19.13 4.70
N LYS A 213 -5.55 -18.37 5.76
CA LYS A 213 -6.44 -18.13 6.91
C LYS A 213 -7.11 -16.76 6.85
N ARG A 214 -6.43 -15.75 6.30
CA ARG A 214 -6.93 -14.37 6.27
C ARG A 214 -6.32 -13.52 5.17
N ILE A 215 -6.95 -12.35 4.97
CA ILE A 215 -6.51 -11.30 4.06
C ILE A 215 -6.30 -10.01 4.86
N ILE A 216 -5.22 -9.26 4.58
CA ILE A 216 -5.00 -7.89 5.06
C ILE A 216 -4.85 -6.98 3.86
N ARG A 217 -5.58 -5.86 3.84
CA ARG A 217 -5.60 -4.95 2.68
C ARG A 217 -5.67 -3.47 3.08
N GLY A 218 -5.38 -2.58 2.15
CA GLY A 218 -5.45 -1.12 2.24
C GLY A 218 -6.64 -0.50 1.50
N HIS A 219 -6.42 0.54 0.68
CA HIS A 219 -7.25 1.11 -0.40
C HIS A 219 -8.53 1.86 0.03
N THR A 220 -9.04 1.67 1.21
CA THR A 220 -10.31 2.29 1.62
C THR A 220 -10.12 3.14 2.86
N ALA A 221 -10.48 4.43 2.77
CA ALA A 221 -10.51 5.30 3.95
C ALA A 221 -11.55 4.81 4.95
N LEU A 222 -11.16 4.72 6.22
CA LEU A 222 -11.95 4.14 7.30
C LEU A 222 -11.98 5.06 8.51
N GLU A 223 -13.13 5.28 9.12
CA GLU A 223 -13.32 6.19 10.25
C GLU A 223 -12.32 5.97 11.39
N ASN A 224 -12.05 4.72 11.74
CA ASN A 224 -11.12 4.35 12.81
C ASN A 224 -9.75 3.85 12.30
N GLY A 225 -9.45 4.03 11.01
CA GLY A 225 -8.22 3.55 10.37
C GLY A 225 -8.18 2.05 10.12
N TYR A 226 -9.17 1.29 10.56
CA TYR A 226 -9.26 -0.14 10.31
C TYR A 226 -10.71 -0.65 10.33
N ARG A 227 -10.93 -1.82 9.70
CA ARG A 227 -12.19 -2.55 9.73
C ARG A 227 -11.99 -4.03 9.54
N TRP A 228 -12.62 -4.84 10.41
CA TRP A 228 -12.74 -6.28 10.23
C TRP A 228 -14.00 -6.65 9.43
N TRP A 229 -13.86 -7.64 8.57
CA TRP A 229 -14.90 -8.20 7.72
C TRP A 229 -14.95 -9.71 7.87
N PHE A 230 -16.12 -10.31 7.58
CA PHE A 230 -16.28 -11.75 7.39
C PHE A 230 -15.75 -12.56 8.57
N ASP A 231 -16.22 -12.24 9.78
CA ASP A 231 -15.83 -12.92 11.03
C ASP A 231 -14.31 -12.99 11.25
N GLY A 232 -13.61 -11.91 10.90
CA GLY A 232 -12.17 -11.78 11.10
C GLY A 232 -11.29 -12.36 9.98
N LYS A 233 -11.88 -12.80 8.88
CA LYS A 233 -11.13 -13.34 7.73
C LYS A 233 -10.48 -12.26 6.86
N LEU A 234 -10.95 -11.01 6.93
CA LEU A 234 -10.36 -9.90 6.22
C LEU A 234 -10.22 -8.67 7.12
N LEU A 235 -9.04 -8.05 7.11
CA LEU A 235 -8.74 -6.78 7.76
C LEU A 235 -8.43 -5.73 6.71
N SER A 236 -9.17 -4.61 6.73
CA SER A 236 -8.80 -3.38 6.00
C SER A 236 -8.04 -2.44 6.94
N LEU A 237 -6.93 -1.87 6.48
CA LEU A 237 -6.07 -0.89 7.18
C LEU A 237 -5.97 0.38 6.36
N PHE A 238 -5.97 1.53 7.04
CA PHE A 238 -5.75 2.84 6.44
C PHE A 238 -4.87 3.68 7.37
N SER A 239 -3.72 4.13 6.89
CA SER A 239 -2.67 4.72 7.72
C SER A 239 -2.48 6.23 7.52
N CYS A 240 -3.40 6.90 6.79
CA CYS A 240 -3.43 8.35 6.59
C CYS A 240 -4.53 8.97 7.46
N PRO A 241 -4.20 9.72 8.55
CA PRO A 241 -5.17 10.39 9.38
C PRO A 241 -5.73 11.63 8.67
N ASP A 242 -6.95 12.04 9.05
CA ASP A 242 -7.63 13.22 8.49
C ASP A 242 -7.57 13.29 6.95
N TYR A 243 -7.72 12.12 6.31
CA TYR A 243 -7.64 11.98 4.86
C TYR A 243 -8.58 12.94 4.14
N VAL A 244 -8.04 13.86 3.37
CA VAL A 244 -8.77 14.92 2.65
C VAL A 244 -9.80 15.68 3.50
N GLY A 245 -9.54 15.84 4.80
CA GLY A 245 -10.43 16.54 5.74
C GLY A 245 -11.62 15.69 6.26
N LEU A 246 -11.54 14.37 6.17
CA LEU A 246 -12.60 13.47 6.67
C LEU A 246 -12.62 13.28 8.19
N GLY A 247 -11.58 13.73 8.91
CA GLY A 247 -11.47 13.58 10.36
C GLY A 247 -11.33 12.11 10.81
N ASN A 248 -10.91 11.22 9.94
CA ASN A 248 -10.69 9.82 10.27
C ASN A 248 -9.42 9.62 11.09
N ALA A 249 -9.42 8.60 11.95
CA ALA A 249 -8.19 8.07 12.53
C ALA A 249 -7.42 7.26 11.49
N ALA A 250 -6.16 6.98 11.79
CA ALA A 250 -5.30 6.08 11.06
C ALA A 250 -4.95 4.86 11.90
N ALA A 251 -4.60 3.75 11.27
CA ALA A 251 -4.13 2.57 11.97
C ALA A 251 -3.05 1.84 11.20
N PHE A 252 -2.17 1.17 11.94
CA PHE A 252 -1.29 0.12 11.43
C PHE A 252 -1.42 -1.13 12.29
N ALA A 253 -1.00 -2.27 11.78
CA ALA A 253 -1.03 -3.53 12.48
C ALA A 253 0.37 -4.03 12.80
N LEU A 254 0.55 -4.70 13.94
CA LEU A 254 1.69 -5.56 14.24
C LEU A 254 1.22 -7.00 14.12
N PHE A 255 1.86 -7.77 13.24
CA PHE A 255 1.61 -9.20 13.04
C PHE A 255 2.76 -9.99 13.68
N GLU A 256 2.40 -10.87 14.61
CA GLU A 256 3.34 -11.73 15.31
C GLU A 256 2.63 -13.03 15.74
N LYS A 257 3.18 -14.18 15.41
CA LYS A 257 2.63 -15.51 15.76
C LYS A 257 1.17 -15.69 15.37
N GLU A 258 0.86 -15.25 14.14
CA GLU A 258 -0.52 -15.23 13.58
C GLU A 258 -1.50 -14.28 14.31
N GLU A 259 -1.08 -13.58 15.34
CA GLU A 259 -1.88 -12.56 16.02
C GLU A 259 -1.71 -11.18 15.39
N ILE A 260 -2.76 -10.37 15.46
CA ILE A 260 -2.77 -9.01 14.95
C ILE A 260 -3.09 -8.05 16.08
N LYS A 261 -2.15 -7.17 16.38
CA LYS A 261 -2.35 -6.04 17.30
C LYS A 261 -2.48 -4.75 16.50
N LEU A 262 -3.57 -4.02 16.71
CA LEU A 262 -3.84 -2.75 16.02
C LEU A 262 -3.36 -1.57 16.87
N PHE A 263 -2.75 -0.60 16.19
CA PHE A 263 -2.33 0.69 16.74
C PHE A 263 -3.08 1.79 16.00
N VAL A 264 -3.91 2.54 16.73
CA VAL A 264 -4.71 3.64 16.18
C VAL A 264 -4.10 4.97 16.59
N PHE A 265 -4.06 5.93 15.67
CA PHE A 265 -3.48 7.26 15.89
C PHE A 265 -4.18 8.35 15.08
N GLY A 266 -3.87 9.62 15.33
CA GLY A 266 -4.33 10.76 14.51
C GLY A 266 -5.76 11.24 14.77
N LYS A 267 -6.55 10.61 15.65
CA LYS A 267 -7.86 11.13 16.08
C LYS A 267 -7.64 12.06 17.28
N GLN A 268 -7.96 13.34 17.14
CA GLN A 268 -8.06 14.28 18.27
C GLN A 268 -9.43 14.19 18.94
#